data_2ae0fb551b9172bc8c9c7e1012e8f63a
#
_entry.id   2ae0fb551b9172bc8c9c7e1012e8f63a
#
_cell.length_a   1.000
_cell.length_b   1.000
_cell.length_c   1.000
_cell.angle_alpha   90.00
_cell.angle_beta   90.00
_cell.angle_gamma   90.00
#
_symmetry.space_group_name_H-M   'P 1'
#
loop_
_entity.id
_entity.type
_entity.pdbx_description
1 polymer ?
#
loop_
_entity_poly.entity_id
_entity_poly.type
_entity_poly.pdbx_seq_one_letter_code
_entity_poly.pdbx_strand_id
1 'polypeptide(L)'
;YSSLGWGALDQRLQERAIESNYQYDISTNLELGKFIPGKTGIKIPFYYQYTTSVKTPEYDPYDLDIKLKDKLNTVDANVKDSLREQAIEYENITSYSFNNVRKERLNKASTPLPWDIENFSFTYGHSRTKRTDPIIANDQTDQYKGGFDYNFTMKPLYIAPFAKAIKKDKYVKFITDLNFNLVPNTFTFNTQLNRLYSTKLYRFTDPFQSTWRTRNFLWDRNYSLNWDLTKSLKFDFVAQNTAVIDELSDRFVDSGLPDPAFNTNSNRAEIWNNVKNLGRNKNYKHTFNLNYNVPFK
;
A
#
# COMPACT_ATOMS: atom_id res chain seq x y z
N TYR A 1 -24.12 20.24 1.14
CA TYR A 1 -23.93 21.66 1.41
C TYR A 1 -24.21 21.93 2.87
N SER A 2 -23.26 22.46 3.60
CA SER A 2 -23.45 22.92 4.98
C SER A 2 -22.76 24.28 5.14
N SER A 3 -23.43 25.24 5.78
CA SER A 3 -22.79 26.45 6.27
C SER A 3 -22.80 26.42 7.79
N LEU A 4 -21.63 26.52 8.39
CA LEU A 4 -21.45 26.48 9.84
C LEU A 4 -20.70 27.73 10.29
N GLY A 5 -21.23 28.42 11.29
CA GLY A 5 -20.56 29.49 12.00
C GLY A 5 -20.23 29.05 13.42
N TRP A 6 -19.01 28.54 13.63
CA TRP A 6 -18.55 28.09 14.94
C TRP A 6 -17.37 28.92 15.43
N GLY A 7 -17.39 29.29 16.68
CA GLY A 7 -16.30 29.97 17.35
C GLY A 7 -16.62 30.15 18.84
N ALA A 8 -15.61 30.46 19.64
CA ALA A 8 -15.80 30.81 21.04
C ALA A 8 -16.64 32.09 21.15
N LEU A 9 -17.41 32.24 22.23
CA LEU A 9 -18.33 33.38 22.44
C LEU A 9 -17.59 34.72 22.51
N ASP A 10 -16.32 34.72 22.87
CA ASP A 10 -15.43 35.88 22.96
C ASP A 10 -14.77 36.27 21.63
N GLN A 11 -14.87 35.41 20.59
CA GLN A 11 -14.39 35.75 19.25
C GLN A 11 -15.36 36.69 18.54
N ARG A 12 -14.79 37.64 17.77
CA ARG A 12 -15.57 38.50 16.88
C ARG A 12 -16.30 37.64 15.82
N LEU A 13 -17.46 38.09 15.35
CA LEU A 13 -18.23 37.38 14.34
C LEU A 13 -17.44 37.09 13.06
N GLN A 14 -16.53 38.00 12.68
CA GLN A 14 -15.66 37.85 11.50
C GLN A 14 -14.56 36.79 11.70
N GLU A 15 -14.17 36.54 12.95
CA GLU A 15 -13.16 35.54 13.32
C GLU A 15 -13.76 34.15 13.45
N ARG A 16 -15.08 34.04 13.50
CA ARG A 16 -15.78 32.75 13.54
C ARG A 16 -15.73 32.11 12.16
N ALA A 17 -15.44 30.82 12.11
CA ALA A 17 -15.39 30.07 10.86
C ALA A 17 -16.81 29.95 10.25
N ILE A 18 -17.19 30.95 9.45
CA ILE A 18 -18.40 30.90 8.61
C ILE A 18 -17.95 30.45 7.23
N GLU A 19 -18.24 29.20 6.90
CA GLU A 19 -17.81 28.60 5.63
C GLU A 19 -18.94 27.80 4.99
N SER A 20 -18.94 27.74 3.67
CA SER A 20 -19.73 26.77 2.92
C SER A 20 -18.85 25.60 2.51
N ASN A 21 -19.29 24.39 2.84
CA ASN A 21 -18.61 23.16 2.46
C ASN A 21 -19.41 22.43 1.38
N TYR A 22 -18.71 22.10 0.29
CA TYR A 22 -19.22 21.27 -0.78
C TYR A 22 -18.31 20.03 -0.92
N GLN A 23 -18.89 18.86 -0.81
CA GLN A 23 -18.16 17.60 -0.93
C GLN A 23 -18.94 16.63 -1.80
N TYR A 24 -18.24 15.93 -2.66
CA TYR A 24 -18.76 14.76 -3.36
C TYR A 24 -17.74 13.64 -3.41
N ASP A 25 -18.23 12.42 -3.42
CA ASP A 25 -17.46 11.19 -3.51
C ASP A 25 -18.08 10.31 -4.61
N ILE A 26 -17.23 9.82 -5.51
CA ILE A 26 -17.60 8.86 -6.55
C ILE A 26 -16.67 7.67 -6.38
N SER A 27 -17.25 6.51 -6.12
CA SER A 27 -16.48 5.27 -6.04
C SER A 27 -17.13 4.16 -6.85
N THR A 28 -16.31 3.27 -7.39
CA THR A 28 -16.78 2.12 -8.15
C THR A 28 -15.91 0.91 -7.93
N ASN A 29 -16.55 -0.25 -7.90
CA ASN A 29 -15.91 -1.55 -7.84
C ASN A 29 -16.32 -2.36 -9.07
N LEU A 30 -15.35 -2.77 -9.87
CA LEU A 30 -15.55 -3.53 -11.09
C LEU A 30 -14.77 -4.84 -11.04
N GLU A 31 -15.41 -5.95 -11.38
CA GLU A 31 -14.71 -7.22 -11.59
C GLU A 31 -14.39 -7.38 -13.08
N LEU A 32 -13.23 -6.87 -13.49
CA LEU A 32 -12.82 -6.85 -14.90
C LEU A 32 -12.61 -8.26 -15.48
N GLY A 33 -12.33 -9.25 -14.62
CA GLY A 33 -12.21 -10.65 -15.03
C GLY A 33 -13.47 -11.20 -15.69
N LYS A 34 -14.64 -10.61 -15.42
CA LYS A 34 -15.91 -11.01 -16.05
C LYS A 34 -16.01 -10.65 -17.53
N PHE A 35 -15.22 -9.68 -18.00
CA PHE A 35 -15.18 -9.29 -19.42
C PHE A 35 -14.30 -10.21 -20.27
N ILE A 36 -13.51 -11.10 -19.63
CA ILE A 36 -12.69 -12.08 -20.35
C ILE A 36 -13.59 -13.23 -20.81
N PRO A 37 -13.66 -13.51 -22.13
CA PRO A 37 -14.50 -14.57 -22.63
C PRO A 37 -14.06 -15.95 -22.14
N GLY A 38 -15.03 -16.83 -21.90
CA GLY A 38 -14.79 -18.19 -21.44
C GLY A 38 -14.69 -18.34 -19.92
N LYS A 39 -14.65 -19.58 -19.44
CA LYS A 39 -14.49 -19.92 -18.01
C LYS A 39 -12.99 -19.96 -17.66
N THR A 40 -12.34 -18.81 -17.63
CA THR A 40 -10.88 -18.71 -17.36
C THR A 40 -10.54 -18.79 -15.87
N GLY A 41 -11.48 -18.43 -14.99
CA GLY A 41 -11.24 -18.31 -13.55
C GLY A 41 -10.41 -17.10 -13.15
N ILE A 42 -10.11 -16.19 -14.08
CA ILE A 42 -9.32 -14.98 -13.79
C ILE A 42 -10.19 -13.97 -13.05
N LYS A 43 -9.69 -13.48 -11.92
CA LYS A 43 -10.28 -12.42 -11.10
C LYS A 43 -9.40 -11.18 -11.17
N ILE A 44 -10.00 -10.06 -11.57
CA ILE A 44 -9.34 -8.76 -11.69
C ILE A 44 -10.24 -7.73 -11.01
N PRO A 45 -10.27 -7.68 -9.67
CA PRO A 45 -11.03 -6.67 -8.95
C PRO A 45 -10.36 -5.31 -9.16
N PHE A 46 -11.10 -4.35 -9.68
CA PHE A 46 -10.67 -2.97 -9.89
C PHE A 46 -11.51 -2.05 -9.02
N TYR A 47 -10.85 -1.17 -8.27
CA TYR A 47 -11.46 -0.13 -7.48
C TYR A 47 -11.00 1.24 -7.98
N TYR A 48 -11.93 2.17 -8.09
CA TYR A 48 -11.67 3.57 -8.37
C TYR A 48 -12.44 4.44 -7.39
N GLN A 49 -11.79 5.50 -6.88
CA GLN A 49 -12.39 6.51 -6.05
C GLN A 49 -11.91 7.90 -6.46
N TYR A 50 -12.85 8.83 -6.49
CA TYR A 50 -12.60 10.24 -6.66
C TYR A 50 -13.43 11.02 -5.65
N THR A 51 -12.73 11.70 -4.72
CA THR A 51 -13.35 12.50 -3.67
C THR A 51 -12.87 13.95 -3.82
N THR A 52 -13.78 14.90 -3.76
CA THR A 52 -13.45 16.33 -3.75
C THR A 52 -14.19 17.02 -2.63
N SER A 53 -13.47 17.84 -1.89
CA SER A 53 -14.00 18.72 -0.85
C SER A 53 -13.54 20.15 -1.12
N VAL A 54 -14.48 21.07 -1.07
CA VAL A 54 -14.23 22.50 -1.28
C VAL A 54 -14.90 23.27 -0.14
N LYS A 55 -14.09 23.95 0.67
CA LYS A 55 -14.58 24.85 1.70
C LYS A 55 -14.32 26.28 1.28
N THR A 56 -15.36 27.08 1.24
CA THR A 56 -15.33 28.50 0.86
C THR A 56 -15.66 29.34 2.06
N PRO A 57 -14.71 30.12 2.60
CA PRO A 57 -14.99 31.02 3.71
C PRO A 57 -15.89 32.18 3.27
N GLU A 58 -16.68 32.73 4.19
CA GLU A 58 -17.50 33.91 3.91
C GLU A 58 -16.65 35.17 3.81
N TYR A 59 -15.61 35.29 4.66
CA TYR A 59 -14.69 36.42 4.70
C TYR A 59 -13.35 36.01 4.05
N ASP A 60 -12.65 37.02 3.52
CA ASP A 60 -11.31 36.79 2.97
C ASP A 60 -10.34 36.35 4.10
N PRO A 61 -9.64 35.20 3.94
CA PRO A 61 -8.70 34.73 4.97
C PRO A 61 -7.54 35.67 5.26
N TYR A 62 -7.25 36.58 4.33
CA TYR A 62 -6.15 37.55 4.47
C TYR A 62 -6.63 38.93 4.91
N ASP A 63 -7.95 39.19 4.85
CA ASP A 63 -8.56 40.43 5.29
C ASP A 63 -9.98 40.13 5.82
N LEU A 64 -10.05 39.84 7.11
CA LEU A 64 -11.28 39.38 7.79
C LEU A 64 -12.38 40.43 7.83
N ASP A 65 -12.12 41.70 7.48
CA ASP A 65 -13.13 42.75 7.44
C ASP A 65 -13.90 42.78 6.09
N ILE A 66 -13.40 42.08 5.07
CA ILE A 66 -13.97 42.06 3.73
C ILE A 66 -14.58 40.69 3.42
N LYS A 67 -15.82 40.68 2.95
CA LYS A 67 -16.41 39.43 2.44
C LYS A 67 -15.71 39.00 1.16
N LEU A 68 -15.34 37.72 1.07
CA LEU A 68 -14.65 37.15 -0.09
C LEU A 68 -15.39 37.41 -1.41
N LYS A 69 -16.73 37.30 -1.39
CA LYS A 69 -17.57 37.57 -2.56
C LYS A 69 -17.42 39.02 -3.06
N ASP A 70 -17.39 39.97 -2.14
CA ASP A 70 -17.28 41.41 -2.48
C ASP A 70 -15.90 41.73 -3.04
N LYS A 71 -14.84 41.18 -2.40
CA LYS A 71 -13.47 41.27 -2.93
C LYS A 71 -13.33 40.71 -4.33
N LEU A 72 -13.89 39.52 -4.58
CA LEU A 72 -13.85 38.89 -5.90
C LEU A 72 -14.64 39.68 -6.98
N ASN A 73 -15.61 40.52 -6.61
CA ASN A 73 -16.34 41.35 -7.53
C ASN A 73 -15.63 42.65 -7.88
N THR A 74 -14.65 43.09 -7.08
CA THR A 74 -13.91 44.34 -7.30
C THR A 74 -12.61 44.13 -8.08
N VAL A 75 -12.17 42.91 -8.33
CA VAL A 75 -10.93 42.59 -9.04
C VAL A 75 -11.18 42.19 -10.48
N ASP A 76 -10.16 42.39 -11.31
CA ASP A 76 -10.21 42.00 -12.73
C ASP A 76 -10.35 40.49 -12.91
N ALA A 77 -10.99 40.08 -14.00
CA ALA A 77 -11.27 38.67 -14.29
C ALA A 77 -9.98 37.78 -14.29
N ASN A 78 -8.86 38.33 -14.75
CA ASN A 78 -7.59 37.59 -14.81
C ASN A 78 -6.98 37.25 -13.43
N VAL A 79 -7.34 38.03 -12.39
CA VAL A 79 -6.82 37.87 -11.01
C VAL A 79 -7.83 37.13 -10.14
N LYS A 80 -9.10 37.16 -10.53
CA LYS A 80 -10.22 36.60 -9.75
C LYS A 80 -10.05 35.11 -9.43
N ASP A 81 -9.67 34.32 -10.41
CA ASP A 81 -9.49 32.86 -10.23
C ASP A 81 -8.33 32.55 -9.30
N SER A 82 -7.20 33.29 -9.44
CA SER A 82 -6.04 33.14 -8.56
C SER A 82 -6.37 33.52 -7.12
N LEU A 83 -7.08 34.64 -6.89
CA LEU A 83 -7.51 35.04 -5.55
C LEU A 83 -8.48 34.03 -4.94
N ARG A 84 -9.40 33.51 -5.73
CA ARG A 84 -10.34 32.49 -5.29
C ARG A 84 -9.60 31.22 -4.86
N GLU A 85 -8.66 30.72 -5.68
CA GLU A 85 -7.83 29.54 -5.33
C GLU A 85 -7.01 29.74 -4.07
N GLN A 86 -6.59 30.98 -3.79
CA GLN A 86 -5.83 31.29 -2.57
C GLN A 86 -6.70 31.32 -1.32
N ALA A 87 -7.98 31.69 -1.46
CA ALA A 87 -8.89 31.88 -0.34
C ALA A 87 -9.64 30.60 0.06
N ILE A 88 -9.82 29.65 -0.84
CA ILE A 88 -10.57 28.41 -0.58
C ILE A 88 -9.67 27.29 -0.05
N GLU A 89 -10.24 26.42 0.78
CA GLU A 89 -9.63 25.12 1.08
C GLU A 89 -10.17 24.09 0.08
N TYR A 90 -9.26 23.50 -0.67
CA TYR A 90 -9.56 22.48 -1.67
C TYR A 90 -8.80 21.20 -1.34
N GLU A 91 -9.51 20.09 -1.30
CA GLU A 91 -8.92 18.75 -1.16
C GLU A 91 -9.48 17.83 -2.23
N ASN A 92 -8.59 17.12 -2.90
CA ASN A 92 -8.95 16.09 -3.87
C ASN A 92 -8.18 14.81 -3.58
N ILE A 93 -8.91 13.70 -3.54
CA ILE A 93 -8.36 12.36 -3.41
C ILE A 93 -8.75 11.56 -4.64
N THR A 94 -7.77 11.07 -5.36
CA THR A 94 -7.96 10.15 -6.49
C THR A 94 -7.24 8.85 -6.19
N SER A 95 -7.97 7.75 -6.18
CA SER A 95 -7.40 6.42 -5.90
C SER A 95 -7.84 5.41 -6.94
N TYR A 96 -6.95 4.53 -7.33
CA TYR A 96 -7.29 3.34 -8.09
C TYR A 96 -6.45 2.16 -7.65
N SER A 97 -7.06 0.99 -7.66
CA SER A 97 -6.36 -0.23 -7.27
C SER A 97 -6.90 -1.47 -7.96
N PHE A 98 -5.98 -2.40 -8.17
CA PHE A 98 -6.22 -3.77 -8.56
C PHE A 98 -5.85 -4.64 -7.36
N ASN A 99 -6.83 -5.15 -6.65
CA ASN A 99 -6.60 -5.88 -5.41
C ASN A 99 -6.72 -7.38 -5.63
N ASN A 100 -5.65 -8.13 -5.29
CA ASN A 100 -5.66 -9.58 -5.33
C ASN A 100 -6.05 -10.14 -6.71
N VAL A 101 -5.38 -9.65 -7.75
CA VAL A 101 -5.51 -10.19 -9.11
C VAL A 101 -4.96 -11.61 -9.12
N ARG A 102 -5.81 -12.58 -9.42
CA ARG A 102 -5.46 -13.99 -9.36
C ARG A 102 -6.26 -14.83 -10.35
N LYS A 103 -5.79 -16.04 -10.56
CA LYS A 103 -6.58 -17.08 -11.22
C LYS A 103 -7.14 -18.03 -10.17
N GLU A 104 -8.44 -18.26 -10.18
CA GLU A 104 -9.09 -19.26 -9.34
C GLU A 104 -9.01 -20.65 -9.99
N ARG A 105 -8.77 -21.65 -9.17
CA ARG A 105 -8.73 -23.04 -9.64
C ARG A 105 -10.14 -23.51 -10.04
N LEU A 106 -10.31 -23.84 -11.30
CA LEU A 106 -11.59 -24.28 -11.83
C LEU A 106 -11.90 -25.73 -11.42
N ASN A 107 -10.87 -26.59 -11.47
CA ASN A 107 -11.00 -27.99 -11.03
C ASN A 107 -10.52 -28.14 -9.59
N LYS A 108 -11.46 -28.13 -8.65
CA LYS A 108 -11.18 -28.27 -7.21
C LYS A 108 -10.72 -29.69 -6.80
N ALA A 109 -10.90 -30.68 -7.67
CA ALA A 109 -10.49 -32.05 -7.41
C ALA A 109 -9.02 -32.31 -7.73
N SER A 110 -8.36 -31.42 -8.49
CA SER A 110 -6.93 -31.58 -8.82
C SER A 110 -6.05 -31.26 -7.61
N THR A 111 -5.00 -32.06 -7.41
CA THR A 111 -3.99 -31.81 -6.37
C THR A 111 -3.25 -30.51 -6.68
N PRO A 112 -3.14 -29.58 -5.72
CA PRO A 112 -2.35 -28.36 -5.90
C PRO A 112 -0.88 -28.68 -6.10
N LEU A 113 -0.25 -28.07 -7.10
CA LEU A 113 1.19 -28.16 -7.31
C LEU A 113 1.87 -26.82 -6.96
N PRO A 114 3.13 -26.83 -6.48
CA PRO A 114 3.82 -25.60 -6.08
C PRO A 114 3.95 -24.55 -7.20
N TRP A 115 4.00 -24.97 -8.45
CA TRP A 115 4.14 -24.09 -9.62
C TRP A 115 2.82 -23.69 -10.28
N ASP A 116 1.68 -24.04 -9.70
CA ASP A 116 0.39 -23.66 -10.23
C ASP A 116 0.19 -22.14 -10.18
N ILE A 117 -0.30 -21.56 -11.27
CA ILE A 117 -0.55 -20.12 -11.38
C ILE A 117 -1.62 -19.64 -10.38
N GLU A 118 -2.48 -20.54 -9.95
CA GLU A 118 -3.52 -20.29 -8.94
C GLU A 118 -2.96 -20.01 -7.54
N ASN A 119 -1.67 -20.30 -7.30
CA ASN A 119 -0.99 -20.00 -6.04
C ASN A 119 -0.54 -18.53 -5.96
N PHE A 120 -0.58 -17.80 -7.08
CA PHE A 120 -0.07 -16.44 -7.18
C PHE A 120 -1.20 -15.42 -7.20
N SER A 121 -0.97 -14.29 -6.54
CA SER A 121 -1.82 -13.11 -6.66
C SER A 121 -1.00 -11.83 -6.66
N PHE A 122 -1.55 -10.80 -7.31
CA PHE A 122 -0.92 -9.50 -7.46
C PHE A 122 -1.85 -8.41 -6.99
N THR A 123 -1.28 -7.39 -6.37
CA THR A 123 -1.98 -6.18 -5.95
C THR A 123 -1.21 -4.97 -6.44
N TYR A 124 -1.92 -4.00 -6.98
CA TYR A 124 -1.36 -2.70 -7.33
C TYR A 124 -2.35 -1.62 -6.95
N GLY A 125 -1.89 -0.54 -6.32
CA GLY A 125 -2.69 0.60 -5.96
C GLY A 125 -1.91 1.89 -6.07
N HIS A 126 -2.60 2.95 -6.44
CA HIS A 126 -2.11 4.32 -6.40
C HIS A 126 -3.19 5.21 -5.81
N SER A 127 -2.80 6.06 -4.88
CA SER A 127 -3.64 7.11 -4.32
C SER A 127 -2.89 8.43 -4.36
N ARG A 128 -3.56 9.46 -4.85
CA ARG A 128 -3.06 10.83 -4.83
C ARG A 128 -4.02 11.70 -4.03
N THR A 129 -3.47 12.37 -3.03
CA THR A 129 -4.16 13.43 -2.29
C THR A 129 -3.53 14.76 -2.66
N LYS A 130 -4.33 15.71 -3.09
CA LYS A 130 -3.92 17.08 -3.35
C LYS A 130 -4.74 18.02 -2.48
N ARG A 131 -4.05 18.88 -1.73
CA ARG A 131 -4.68 19.88 -0.87
C ARG A 131 -4.07 21.25 -1.12
N THR A 132 -4.92 22.27 -1.15
CA THR A 132 -4.53 23.67 -1.14
C THR A 132 -5.42 24.42 -0.15
N ASP A 133 -4.86 25.41 0.54
CA ASP A 133 -5.60 26.26 1.47
C ASP A 133 -4.95 27.66 1.52
N PRO A 134 -5.45 28.62 2.31
CA PRO A 134 -4.86 29.95 2.41
C PRO A 134 -3.40 30.00 2.82
N ILE A 135 -2.90 28.97 3.53
CA ILE A 135 -1.52 28.89 4.00
C ILE A 135 -0.67 28.02 3.08
N ILE A 136 -1.27 26.97 2.52
CA ILE A 136 -0.61 25.95 1.73
C ILE A 136 -0.92 26.14 0.24
N ALA A 137 0.11 26.46 -0.53
CA ALA A 137 -0.01 26.62 -2.00
C ALA A 137 -0.17 25.26 -2.71
N ASN A 138 0.52 24.24 -2.22
CA ASN A 138 0.41 22.89 -2.73
C ASN A 138 0.85 21.90 -1.65
N ASP A 139 -0.01 20.93 -1.34
CA ASP A 139 0.32 19.74 -0.53
C ASP A 139 -0.16 18.54 -1.32
N GLN A 140 0.76 17.83 -1.94
CA GLN A 140 0.46 16.67 -2.74
C GLN A 140 1.17 15.45 -2.16
N THR A 141 0.40 14.40 -1.93
CA THR A 141 0.90 13.10 -1.49
C THR A 141 0.50 12.03 -2.48
N ASP A 142 1.49 11.37 -3.05
CA ASP A 142 1.34 10.20 -3.91
C ASP A 142 1.75 8.94 -3.12
N GLN A 143 0.85 7.98 -3.02
CA GLN A 143 1.10 6.69 -2.41
C GLN A 143 0.97 5.59 -3.44
N TYR A 144 2.02 4.81 -3.60
CA TYR A 144 2.06 3.64 -4.48
C TYR A 144 2.18 2.37 -3.63
N LYS A 145 1.38 1.37 -3.98
CA LYS A 145 1.39 0.06 -3.34
C LYS A 145 1.52 -1.01 -4.40
N GLY A 146 2.51 -1.87 -4.27
CA GLY A 146 2.67 -3.06 -5.12
C GLY A 146 2.76 -4.29 -4.24
N GLY A 147 2.02 -5.34 -4.54
CA GLY A 147 2.01 -6.59 -3.77
C GLY A 147 2.11 -7.79 -4.67
N PHE A 148 2.80 -8.80 -4.19
CA PHE A 148 2.85 -10.12 -4.78
C PHE A 148 2.74 -11.16 -3.66
N ASP A 149 1.77 -12.05 -3.80
CA ASP A 149 1.52 -13.11 -2.84
C ASP A 149 1.64 -14.46 -3.53
N TYR A 150 2.29 -15.38 -2.85
CA TYR A 150 2.32 -16.79 -3.20
C TYR A 150 1.77 -17.60 -2.04
N ASN A 151 0.76 -18.41 -2.30
CA ASN A 151 0.09 -19.24 -1.31
C ASN A 151 -0.05 -20.66 -1.82
N PHE A 152 0.75 -21.56 -1.28
CA PHE A 152 0.68 -22.98 -1.57
C PHE A 152 0.18 -23.73 -0.35
N THR A 153 -0.82 -24.59 -0.55
CA THR A 153 -1.34 -25.46 0.51
C THR A 153 -1.67 -26.83 -0.07
N MET A 154 -1.12 -27.87 0.55
CA MET A 154 -1.34 -29.24 0.16
C MET A 154 -1.62 -30.11 1.40
N LYS A 155 -2.44 -31.15 1.25
CA LYS A 155 -2.58 -32.17 2.29
C LYS A 155 -1.27 -32.95 2.41
N PRO A 156 -0.81 -33.28 3.64
CA PRO A 156 0.44 -34.00 3.82
C PRO A 156 0.41 -35.37 3.14
N LEU A 157 1.43 -35.66 2.35
CA LEU A 157 1.63 -36.93 1.66
C LEU A 157 2.68 -37.76 2.38
N TYR A 158 2.27 -38.60 3.32
CA TYR A 158 3.18 -39.43 4.07
C TYR A 158 3.60 -40.65 3.27
N ILE A 159 4.91 -40.84 3.10
CA ILE A 159 5.55 -42.02 2.57
C ILE A 159 6.13 -42.82 3.75
N ALA A 160 5.73 -44.09 3.87
CA ALA A 160 6.23 -45.03 4.89
C ALA A 160 6.99 -46.14 4.18
N PRO A 161 8.31 -45.97 3.89
CA PRO A 161 9.06 -46.89 3.04
C PRO A 161 9.20 -48.27 3.66
N PHE A 162 9.22 -48.38 4.99
CA PHE A 162 9.43 -49.62 5.72
C PHE A 162 8.14 -50.33 6.14
N ALA A 163 6.97 -49.74 5.89
CA ALA A 163 5.68 -50.28 6.32
C ALA A 163 5.36 -51.69 5.73
N LYS A 164 5.91 -51.98 4.53
CA LYS A 164 5.73 -53.26 3.84
C LYS A 164 6.96 -54.18 3.84
N ALA A 165 8.12 -53.63 4.14
CA ALA A 165 9.41 -54.30 4.00
C ALA A 165 9.76 -55.24 5.20
N ILE A 166 9.20 -54.96 6.37
CA ILE A 166 9.53 -55.65 7.62
C ILE A 166 8.24 -56.26 8.18
N LYS A 167 8.28 -57.54 8.58
CA LYS A 167 7.17 -58.19 9.32
C LYS A 167 6.86 -57.40 10.58
N LYS A 168 5.57 -57.14 10.84
CA LYS A 168 5.12 -56.36 12.03
C LYS A 168 5.44 -57.13 13.32
N ASP A 169 6.69 -57.01 13.77
CA ASP A 169 7.09 -57.49 15.05
C ASP A 169 7.06 -56.34 16.07
N LYS A 170 6.70 -56.58 17.31
CA LYS A 170 6.56 -55.59 18.38
C LYS A 170 7.83 -54.76 18.60
N TYR A 171 9.00 -55.36 18.41
CA TYR A 171 10.31 -54.74 18.60
C TYR A 171 10.75 -53.86 17.41
N VAL A 172 10.22 -54.05 16.22
CA VAL A 172 10.56 -53.27 15.02
C VAL A 172 9.47 -52.27 14.61
N LYS A 173 8.44 -52.13 15.43
CA LYS A 173 7.34 -51.20 15.20
C LYS A 173 7.82 -49.75 14.97
N PHE A 174 8.85 -49.33 15.70
CA PHE A 174 9.45 -47.99 15.54
C PHE A 174 9.95 -47.75 14.10
N ILE A 175 10.55 -48.76 13.46
CA ILE A 175 11.08 -48.63 12.10
C ILE A 175 9.93 -48.71 11.06
N THR A 176 8.95 -49.58 11.28
CA THR A 176 7.81 -49.74 10.36
C THR A 176 6.87 -48.56 10.38
N ASP A 177 6.78 -47.85 11.48
CA ASP A 177 5.94 -46.63 11.63
C ASP A 177 6.68 -45.37 11.18
N LEU A 178 7.95 -45.47 10.75
CA LEU A 178 8.71 -44.33 10.21
C LEU A 178 8.02 -43.83 8.93
N ASN A 179 7.66 -42.58 8.93
CA ASN A 179 6.97 -41.94 7.84
C ASN A 179 7.57 -40.55 7.59
N PHE A 180 7.54 -40.11 6.32
CA PHE A 180 8.09 -38.83 5.92
C PHE A 180 7.11 -38.13 4.96
N ASN A 181 6.93 -36.85 5.14
CA ASN A 181 6.25 -35.99 4.21
C ASN A 181 7.29 -35.19 3.42
N LEU A 182 7.35 -35.40 2.11
CA LEU A 182 8.39 -34.81 1.23
C LEU A 182 8.10 -33.36 0.86
N VAL A 183 6.85 -32.92 0.98
CA VAL A 183 6.43 -31.58 0.53
C VAL A 183 5.84 -30.82 1.72
N PRO A 184 6.19 -29.54 1.90
CA PRO A 184 5.57 -28.71 2.93
C PRO A 184 4.04 -28.68 2.79
N ASN A 185 3.33 -28.67 3.92
CA ASN A 185 1.88 -28.57 3.95
C ASN A 185 1.39 -27.22 3.47
N THR A 186 2.07 -26.17 3.94
CA THR A 186 1.76 -24.79 3.56
C THR A 186 3.06 -24.01 3.40
N PHE A 187 3.16 -23.29 2.31
CA PHE A 187 4.19 -22.27 2.10
C PHE A 187 3.54 -20.99 1.62
N THR A 188 3.74 -19.92 2.38
CA THR A 188 3.26 -18.59 1.99
C THR A 188 4.44 -17.63 1.89
N PHE A 189 4.41 -16.82 0.85
CA PHE A 189 5.29 -15.69 0.66
C PHE A 189 4.45 -14.49 0.30
N ASN A 190 4.45 -13.48 1.15
CA ASN A 190 3.78 -12.22 0.91
C ASN A 190 4.83 -11.12 0.83
N THR A 191 4.80 -10.34 -0.23
CA THR A 191 5.70 -9.21 -0.40
C THR A 191 4.93 -7.96 -0.80
N GLN A 192 5.25 -6.83 -0.14
CA GLN A 192 4.57 -5.57 -0.33
C GLN A 192 5.56 -4.42 -0.43
N LEU A 193 5.50 -3.70 -1.52
CA LEU A 193 6.22 -2.46 -1.77
C LEU A 193 5.27 -1.29 -1.47
N ASN A 194 5.65 -0.40 -0.57
CA ASN A 194 4.90 0.79 -0.20
C ASN A 194 5.79 2.01 -0.41
N ARG A 195 5.45 2.84 -1.39
CA ARG A 195 6.16 4.10 -1.67
C ARG A 195 5.25 5.27 -1.40
N LEU A 196 5.68 6.17 -0.53
CA LEU A 196 5.03 7.44 -0.26
C LEU A 196 5.96 8.55 -0.73
N TYR A 197 5.42 9.45 -1.54
CA TYR A 197 6.08 10.68 -1.97
C TYR A 197 5.16 11.85 -1.68
N SER A 198 5.63 12.80 -0.87
CA SER A 198 4.87 14.00 -0.52
C SER A 198 5.66 15.25 -0.81
N THR A 199 4.99 16.25 -1.36
CA THR A 199 5.52 17.60 -1.60
C THR A 199 4.62 18.63 -0.94
N LYS A 200 5.20 19.56 -0.20
CA LYS A 200 4.47 20.64 0.47
C LYS A 200 5.12 21.97 0.21
N LEU A 201 4.33 22.94 -0.27
CA LEU A 201 4.75 24.31 -0.53
C LEU A 201 3.80 25.25 0.20
N TYR A 202 4.35 26.14 1.00
CA TYR A 202 3.59 27.20 1.67
C TYR A 202 3.49 28.44 0.79
N ARG A 203 2.39 29.22 0.92
CA ARG A 203 2.17 30.44 0.12
C ARG A 203 3.06 31.60 0.59
N PHE A 204 3.21 31.73 1.90
CA PHE A 204 3.99 32.79 2.52
C PHE A 204 5.29 32.18 3.01
N THR A 205 6.25 32.12 2.13
CA THR A 205 7.58 31.61 2.45
C THR A 205 8.60 32.69 2.18
N ASP A 206 9.64 32.70 3.00
CA ASP A 206 10.89 33.39 2.69
C ASP A 206 11.33 32.95 1.28
N PRO A 207 11.83 33.85 0.40
CA PRO A 207 12.38 33.50 -0.91
C PRO A 207 13.38 32.34 -0.89
N PHE A 208 13.96 32.05 0.25
CA PHE A 208 14.89 30.93 0.47
C PHE A 208 14.22 29.63 0.94
N GLN A 209 12.91 29.61 1.18
CA GLN A 209 12.23 28.39 1.66
C GLN A 209 11.80 27.52 0.49
N SER A 210 12.47 26.39 0.36
CA SER A 210 12.18 25.42 -0.70
C SER A 210 10.93 24.57 -0.40
N THR A 211 10.43 23.90 -1.43
CA THR A 211 9.39 22.90 -1.30
C THR A 211 9.84 21.76 -0.40
N TRP A 212 9.05 21.48 0.65
CA TRP A 212 9.31 20.34 1.52
C TRP A 212 8.96 19.04 0.77
N ARG A 213 9.87 18.07 0.82
CA ARG A 213 9.69 16.78 0.19
C ARG A 213 9.92 15.66 1.18
N THR A 214 8.97 14.73 1.24
CA THR A 214 9.08 13.53 2.07
C THR A 214 9.01 12.31 1.18
N ARG A 215 9.93 11.39 1.39
CA ARG A 215 9.99 10.12 0.69
C ARG A 215 10.09 8.99 1.70
N ASN A 216 9.34 7.95 1.47
CA ASN A 216 9.41 6.73 2.25
C ASN A 216 9.10 5.56 1.32
N PHE A 217 10.09 4.70 1.07
CA PHE A 217 9.90 3.55 0.25
C PHE A 217 10.31 2.31 1.03
N LEU A 218 9.32 1.52 1.44
CA LEU A 218 9.49 0.31 2.24
C LEU A 218 9.14 -0.91 1.42
N TRP A 219 9.88 -1.97 1.70
CA TRP A 219 9.64 -3.29 1.14
C TRP A 219 9.49 -4.30 2.27
N ASP A 220 8.24 -4.73 2.50
CA ASP A 220 7.90 -5.75 3.47
C ASP A 220 7.85 -7.13 2.81
N ARG A 221 8.45 -8.13 3.46
CA ARG A 221 8.51 -9.52 3.01
C ARG A 221 8.20 -10.42 4.18
N ASN A 222 7.17 -11.23 4.03
CA ASN A 222 6.73 -12.18 5.04
C ASN A 222 6.77 -13.58 4.45
N TYR A 223 7.33 -14.50 5.21
CA TYR A 223 7.47 -15.90 4.84
C TYR A 223 6.83 -16.76 5.93
N SER A 224 6.07 -17.77 5.55
CA SER A 224 5.58 -18.78 6.49
C SER A 224 5.64 -20.15 5.85
N LEU A 225 6.16 -21.11 6.58
CA LEU A 225 6.28 -22.49 6.19
C LEU A 225 5.77 -23.38 7.32
N ASN A 226 4.78 -24.22 7.02
CA ASN A 226 4.34 -25.28 7.91
C ASN A 226 4.64 -26.62 7.25
N TRP A 227 5.37 -27.46 7.93
CA TRP A 227 5.80 -28.75 7.40
C TRP A 227 5.66 -29.85 8.45
N ASP A 228 4.70 -30.72 8.24
CA ASP A 228 4.59 -31.97 8.99
C ASP A 228 5.65 -32.96 8.46
N LEU A 229 6.89 -32.86 8.92
CA LEU A 229 8.00 -33.71 8.49
C LEU A 229 7.67 -35.20 8.66
N THR A 230 7.01 -35.54 9.76
CA THR A 230 6.42 -36.84 10.04
C THR A 230 5.05 -36.65 10.71
N LYS A 231 4.31 -37.71 10.93
CA LYS A 231 3.04 -37.63 11.70
C LYS A 231 3.22 -37.12 13.12
N SER A 232 4.45 -37.28 13.70
CA SER A 232 4.78 -36.89 15.08
C SER A 232 5.64 -35.63 15.15
N LEU A 233 6.33 -35.26 14.08
CA LEU A 233 7.27 -34.15 14.05
C LEU A 233 6.78 -33.06 13.08
N LYS A 234 6.52 -31.89 13.64
CA LYS A 234 6.05 -30.71 12.88
C LYS A 234 7.05 -29.59 13.00
N PHE A 235 7.29 -28.94 11.89
CA PHE A 235 8.18 -27.78 11.76
C PHE A 235 7.42 -26.58 11.26
N ASP A 236 7.49 -25.48 12.01
CA ASP A 236 6.91 -24.20 11.64
C ASP A 236 8.01 -23.15 11.57
N PHE A 237 8.03 -22.41 10.47
CA PHE A 237 8.95 -21.28 10.27
C PHE A 237 8.16 -20.05 9.86
N VAL A 238 8.41 -18.94 10.54
CA VAL A 238 7.87 -17.63 10.19
C VAL A 238 9.00 -16.62 10.16
N ALA A 239 9.09 -15.83 9.10
CA ALA A 239 10.06 -14.75 9.00
C ALA A 239 9.37 -13.48 8.47
N GLN A 240 9.78 -12.35 9.04
CA GLN A 240 9.34 -11.02 8.63
C GLN A 240 10.58 -10.17 8.37
N ASN A 241 10.60 -9.50 7.25
CA ASN A 241 11.67 -8.58 6.88
C ASN A 241 11.08 -7.29 6.33
N THR A 242 11.49 -6.16 6.88
CA THR A 242 11.23 -4.84 6.34
C THR A 242 12.54 -4.23 5.89
N ALA A 243 12.62 -3.87 4.62
CA ALA A 243 13.75 -3.18 4.02
C ALA A 243 13.35 -1.79 3.53
N VAL A 244 14.31 -0.89 3.46
CA VAL A 244 14.18 0.44 2.86
C VAL A 244 14.77 0.38 1.45
N ILE A 245 14.04 0.90 0.48
CA ILE A 245 14.55 1.18 -0.85
C ILE A 245 14.99 2.63 -0.85
N ASP A 246 16.31 2.84 -0.94
CA ASP A 246 16.86 4.19 -0.95
C ASP A 246 16.60 4.85 -2.31
N GLU A 247 16.18 6.12 -2.27
CA GLU A 247 15.98 6.99 -3.43
C GLU A 247 16.98 8.14 -3.35
N LEU A 248 17.46 8.62 -4.51
CA LEU A 248 18.35 9.79 -4.53
C LEU A 248 17.70 10.97 -3.81
N SER A 249 18.45 11.63 -2.94
CA SER A 249 17.96 12.78 -2.19
C SER A 249 18.03 14.06 -3.04
N ASP A 250 17.05 14.95 -2.83
CA ASP A 250 17.00 16.26 -3.47
C ASP A 250 17.98 17.28 -2.81
N ARG A 251 19.08 16.82 -2.24
CA ARG A 251 20.02 17.65 -1.46
C ARG A 251 20.55 18.89 -2.19
N PHE A 252 20.37 18.97 -3.51
CA PHE A 252 20.91 20.06 -4.34
C PHE A 252 19.84 20.98 -4.94
N VAL A 253 18.58 20.88 -4.52
CA VAL A 253 17.49 21.73 -5.05
C VAL A 253 17.42 23.10 -4.37
N ASP A 254 18.19 23.32 -3.29
CA ASP A 254 18.19 24.58 -2.54
C ASP A 254 18.85 25.77 -3.29
N SER A 255 19.49 25.53 -4.42
CA SER A 255 20.14 26.58 -5.20
C SER A 255 19.24 27.21 -6.27
N GLY A 256 17.97 26.82 -6.38
CA GLY A 256 17.05 27.33 -7.40
C GLY A 256 17.40 26.89 -8.84
N LEU A 257 18.46 26.14 -9.02
CA LEU A 257 18.85 25.54 -10.29
C LEU A 257 18.26 24.14 -10.40
N PRO A 258 17.77 23.73 -11.58
CA PRO A 258 17.36 22.35 -11.79
C PRO A 258 18.59 21.47 -11.56
N ASP A 259 18.48 20.58 -10.55
CA ASP A 259 19.57 19.66 -10.21
C ASP A 259 19.84 18.72 -11.40
N PRO A 260 20.99 18.83 -12.08
CA PRO A 260 21.35 17.93 -13.17
C PRO A 260 21.54 16.49 -12.67
N ALA A 261 21.75 16.27 -11.36
CA ALA A 261 21.84 14.94 -10.76
C ALA A 261 20.43 14.32 -10.50
N PHE A 262 19.39 15.13 -10.45
CA PHE A 262 18.01 14.64 -10.36
C PHE A 262 17.45 14.26 -11.73
N ASN A 263 18.24 13.55 -12.50
CA ASN A 263 17.73 12.88 -13.67
C ASN A 263 16.80 11.75 -13.22
N THR A 264 15.55 11.78 -13.68
CA THR A 264 14.55 10.74 -13.44
C THR A 264 15.11 9.34 -13.76
N ASN A 265 16.00 9.24 -14.73
CA ASN A 265 16.67 7.99 -15.12
C ASN A 265 17.68 7.53 -14.05
N SER A 266 18.46 8.44 -13.46
CA SER A 266 19.42 8.10 -12.40
C SER A 266 18.70 7.61 -11.13
N ASN A 267 17.61 8.27 -10.74
CA ASN A 267 16.79 7.83 -9.61
C ASN A 267 16.13 6.46 -9.88
N ARG A 268 15.66 6.23 -11.11
CA ARG A 268 15.14 4.90 -11.51
C ARG A 268 16.21 3.82 -11.44
N ALA A 269 17.42 4.12 -11.92
CA ALA A 269 18.54 3.17 -11.86
C ALA A 269 18.89 2.83 -10.39
N GLU A 270 18.93 3.83 -9.51
CA GLU A 270 19.19 3.63 -8.09
C GLU A 270 18.12 2.76 -7.42
N ILE A 271 16.83 3.07 -7.64
CA ILE A 271 15.72 2.26 -7.16
C ILE A 271 15.85 0.81 -7.64
N TRP A 272 16.13 0.59 -8.92
CA TRP A 272 16.30 -0.76 -9.47
C TRP A 272 17.49 -1.50 -8.89
N ASN A 273 18.61 -0.81 -8.64
CA ASN A 273 19.77 -1.40 -7.97
C ASN A 273 19.44 -1.82 -6.55
N ASN A 274 18.72 -0.96 -5.80
CA ASN A 274 18.27 -1.28 -4.46
C ASN A 274 17.28 -2.48 -4.46
N VAL A 275 16.34 -2.52 -5.40
CA VAL A 275 15.41 -3.65 -5.55
C VAL A 275 16.16 -4.95 -5.86
N LYS A 276 17.12 -4.94 -6.78
CA LYS A 276 17.96 -6.11 -7.10
C LYS A 276 18.75 -6.61 -5.88
N ASN A 277 19.20 -5.69 -5.04
CA ASN A 277 19.93 -6.00 -3.80
C ASN A 277 19.01 -6.23 -2.60
N LEU A 278 17.69 -6.40 -2.83
CA LEU A 278 16.66 -6.64 -1.80
C LEU A 278 16.50 -5.50 -0.80
N GLY A 279 16.97 -4.29 -1.11
CA GLY A 279 16.91 -3.12 -0.27
C GLY A 279 17.84 -3.19 0.95
N ARG A 280 17.90 -2.11 1.70
CA ARG A 280 18.63 -2.03 2.96
C ARG A 280 17.75 -2.51 4.11
N ASN A 281 18.11 -3.63 4.75
CA ASN A 281 17.35 -4.19 5.85
C ASN A 281 17.19 -3.20 7.00
N LYS A 282 15.96 -2.95 7.40
CA LYS A 282 15.59 -2.14 8.55
C LYS A 282 15.24 -2.99 9.76
N ASN A 283 14.48 -4.05 9.52
CA ASN A 283 14.06 -4.96 10.57
C ASN A 283 13.98 -6.38 10.00
N TYR A 284 14.46 -7.36 10.78
CA TYR A 284 14.35 -8.77 10.44
C TYR A 284 14.04 -9.57 11.69
N LYS A 285 12.99 -10.37 11.64
CA LYS A 285 12.60 -11.29 12.70
C LYS A 285 12.27 -12.64 12.11
N HIS A 286 12.73 -13.70 12.75
CA HIS A 286 12.32 -15.06 12.41
C HIS A 286 12.04 -15.88 13.64
N THR A 287 11.21 -16.90 13.49
CA THR A 287 10.83 -17.84 14.54
C THR A 287 10.80 -19.23 13.95
N PHE A 288 11.44 -20.16 14.64
CA PHE A 288 11.42 -21.59 14.34
C PHE A 288 10.73 -22.32 15.48
N ASN A 289 9.75 -23.14 15.16
CA ASN A 289 9.11 -24.02 16.13
C ASN A 289 9.25 -25.45 15.62
N LEU A 290 9.73 -26.33 16.47
CA LEU A 290 9.82 -27.76 16.22
C LEU A 290 9.02 -28.50 17.31
N ASN A 291 7.90 -29.07 16.91
CA ASN A 291 6.97 -29.75 17.79
C ASN A 291 7.03 -31.25 17.55
N TYR A 292 7.39 -32.01 18.58
CA TYR A 292 7.45 -33.47 18.54
C TYR A 292 6.43 -34.07 19.49
N ASN A 293 5.48 -34.82 18.97
CA ASN A 293 4.51 -35.60 19.74
C ASN A 293 5.07 -36.99 19.97
N VAL A 294 5.50 -37.25 21.20
CA VAL A 294 6.03 -38.56 21.58
C VAL A 294 4.91 -39.60 21.52
N PRO A 295 5.04 -40.67 20.71
CA PRO A 295 3.98 -41.67 20.54
C PRO A 295 3.96 -42.69 21.68
N PHE A 296 4.02 -42.22 22.94
CA PHE A 296 3.81 -43.12 24.08
C PHE A 296 2.30 -43.33 24.31
N LYS A 297 1.86 -44.57 24.23
CA LYS A 297 0.62 -45.10 24.79
C LYS A 297 0.95 -46.00 25.94
#